data_76595d028810d78f76b123a0dfe4173b
#
_entry.id   76595d028810d78f76b123a0dfe4173b
#
_cell.length_a   1.000
_cell.length_b   1.000
_cell.length_c   1.000
_cell.angle_alpha   90.00
_cell.angle_beta   90.00
_cell.angle_gamma   90.00
#
_symmetry.space_group_name_H-M   'P 1'
#
loop_
_entity.id
_entity.type
_entity.pdbx_description
1 polymer ?
#
loop_
_entity_poly.entity_id
_entity_poly.type
_entity_poly.pdbx_seq_one_letter_code
_entity_poly.pdbx_strand_id
1 'polypeptide(L)'
;MSEKYTDHKGRPIIVVTGMGAVSSLGRGIDDNWSALTSGTSGIHKIKRFSTEGLSTRIAGTVDFMDVEEISAPEISFAMADATTEEALAMAGFGSEGFPGPLFFAAPPVELEWQHRFELATRSENGEMGYDRMLTSAREQKREKMHSIIQLGTIAFKLAEKYETQGLPISLSTACASGATALQQGIEAIRRGETDAALCVASDGSVTAEGLIRFSLLSALTTASNDAPEKASRPFSKDRSGFVMSEGSAALILESLEHATNRGAKVLGVIRGVGEKADSFHRTRSSPDGAPVITAISAAIEDAGVAPEEIGYIKDRKSTRLN
;
A
#
# COMPACT_ATOMS: atom_id res chain seq x y z
N MET A 1 2.06 9.75 -32.50
CA MET A 1 2.75 10.48 -31.41
C MET A 1 4.03 11.08 -31.97
N SER A 2 4.38 12.30 -31.57
CA SER A 2 5.68 12.91 -31.94
C SER A 2 6.81 12.19 -31.19
N GLU A 3 7.97 11.97 -31.82
CA GLU A 3 9.17 11.38 -31.18
C GLU A 3 9.56 12.08 -29.87
N LYS A 4 9.13 13.32 -29.66
CA LYS A 4 9.33 14.10 -28.44
C LYS A 4 8.66 13.48 -27.19
N TYR A 5 7.60 12.70 -27.36
CA TYR A 5 6.76 12.16 -26.28
C TYR A 5 6.85 10.65 -26.15
N THR A 6 7.76 10.02 -26.90
CA THR A 6 7.96 8.57 -26.87
C THR A 6 9.33 8.19 -26.32
N ASP A 7 9.39 7.03 -25.66
CA ASP A 7 10.63 6.44 -25.18
C ASP A 7 11.42 5.77 -26.34
N HIS A 8 12.55 5.17 -26.02
CA HIS A 8 13.42 4.47 -26.98
C HIS A 8 12.77 3.25 -27.65
N LYS A 9 11.62 2.80 -27.14
CA LYS A 9 10.79 1.72 -27.72
C LYS A 9 9.56 2.24 -28.46
N GLY A 10 9.43 3.58 -28.62
CA GLY A 10 8.30 4.21 -29.27
C GLY A 10 7.01 4.25 -28.44
N ARG A 11 7.08 3.98 -27.14
CA ARG A 11 5.93 4.01 -26.21
C ARG A 11 5.80 5.37 -25.55
N PRO A 12 4.61 5.79 -25.08
CA PRO A 12 4.45 7.02 -24.31
C PRO A 12 5.43 7.11 -23.15
N ILE A 13 6.10 8.24 -23.00
CA ILE A 13 6.90 8.56 -21.81
C ILE A 13 5.93 8.77 -20.64
N ILE A 14 6.17 8.10 -19.52
CA ILE A 14 5.35 8.18 -18.33
C ILE A 14 5.95 9.16 -17.33
N VAL A 15 5.13 10.09 -16.86
CA VAL A 15 5.52 11.10 -15.88
C VAL A 15 4.63 11.01 -14.62
N VAL A 16 5.21 11.41 -13.49
CA VAL A 16 4.48 11.63 -12.24
C VAL A 16 4.15 13.11 -12.14
N THR A 17 2.89 13.44 -11.94
CA THR A 17 2.41 14.82 -11.79
C THR A 17 1.82 15.12 -10.43
N GLY A 18 1.47 14.10 -9.66
CA GLY A 18 0.96 14.24 -8.30
C GLY A 18 1.39 13.10 -7.39
N MET A 19 1.56 13.41 -6.12
CA MET A 19 1.92 12.47 -5.06
C MET A 19 1.13 12.78 -3.81
N GLY A 20 0.80 11.74 -3.04
CA GLY A 20 0.27 11.87 -1.70
C GLY A 20 0.82 10.78 -0.79
N ALA A 21 1.00 11.07 0.49
CA ALA A 21 1.51 10.12 1.46
C ALA A 21 0.89 10.31 2.85
N VAL A 22 0.57 9.18 3.49
CA VAL A 22 0.24 9.10 4.91
C VAL A 22 1.04 7.95 5.50
N SER A 23 1.67 8.17 6.62
CA SER A 23 2.32 7.11 7.40
C SER A 23 2.32 7.47 8.89
N SER A 24 2.86 6.60 9.73
CA SER A 24 3.04 6.91 11.15
C SER A 24 3.92 8.13 11.43
N LEU A 25 4.54 8.72 10.41
CA LEU A 25 5.33 9.96 10.51
C LEU A 25 4.47 11.22 10.34
N GLY A 26 3.29 11.12 9.73
CA GLY A 26 2.40 12.26 9.53
C GLY A 26 1.47 12.10 8.32
N ARG A 27 0.63 13.14 8.14
CA ARG A 27 -0.30 13.27 7.02
C ARG A 27 0.27 14.23 5.98
N GLY A 28 0.41 13.75 4.75
CA GLY A 28 0.92 14.53 3.64
C GLY A 28 2.43 14.37 3.41
N ILE A 29 2.88 14.76 2.23
CA ILE A 29 4.28 14.67 1.79
C ILE A 29 5.19 15.49 2.70
N ASP A 30 4.79 16.71 3.05
CA ASP A 30 5.62 17.63 3.81
C ASP A 30 5.88 17.16 5.24
N ASP A 31 4.86 16.67 5.94
CA ASP A 31 5.01 16.11 7.29
C ASP A 31 5.92 14.88 7.27
N ASN A 32 5.67 13.96 6.33
CA ASN A 32 6.50 12.76 6.17
C ASN A 32 7.95 13.12 5.85
N TRP A 33 8.18 14.08 4.95
CA TRP A 33 9.52 14.51 4.58
C TRP A 33 10.25 15.18 5.74
N SER A 34 9.57 16.08 6.46
CA SER A 34 10.10 16.74 7.65
C SER A 34 10.51 15.74 8.74
N ALA A 35 9.65 14.77 9.03
CA ALA A 35 9.94 13.74 10.03
C ALA A 35 11.11 12.82 9.58
N LEU A 36 11.15 12.41 8.30
CA LEU A 36 12.24 11.62 7.75
C LEU A 36 13.59 12.34 7.84
N THR A 37 13.63 13.61 7.43
CA THR A 37 14.88 14.40 7.40
C THR A 37 15.36 14.82 8.78
N SER A 38 14.46 14.95 9.75
CA SER A 38 14.81 15.19 11.15
C SER A 38 15.19 13.92 11.92
N GLY A 39 15.06 12.73 11.31
CA GLY A 39 15.31 11.44 11.97
C GLY A 39 14.24 11.06 13.00
N THR A 40 13.03 11.63 12.91
CA THR A 40 11.92 11.30 13.79
C THR A 40 11.41 9.89 13.48
N SER A 41 11.20 9.07 14.50
CA SER A 41 10.61 7.74 14.36
C SER A 41 9.09 7.79 14.53
N GLY A 42 8.37 7.16 13.63
CA GLY A 42 6.93 6.93 13.74
C GLY A 42 6.57 5.64 14.48
N ILE A 43 7.55 4.91 15.04
CA ILE A 43 7.31 3.67 15.77
C ILE A 43 7.08 3.97 17.23
N HIS A 44 5.99 3.44 17.80
CA HIS A 44 5.59 3.67 19.18
C HIS A 44 4.92 2.45 19.80
N LYS A 45 4.63 2.49 21.09
CA LYS A 45 3.82 1.45 21.77
C LYS A 45 2.40 1.52 21.26
N ILE A 46 1.84 0.36 20.93
CA ILE A 46 0.44 0.23 20.46
C ILE A 46 -0.50 0.58 21.61
N LYS A 47 -1.50 1.44 21.33
CA LYS A 47 -2.48 1.92 22.31
C LYS A 47 -3.93 1.56 21.96
N ARG A 48 -4.21 1.23 20.70
CA ARG A 48 -5.58 1.02 20.20
C ARG A 48 -6.20 -0.33 20.59
N PHE A 49 -5.37 -1.29 21.01
CA PHE A 49 -5.82 -2.59 21.54
C PHE A 49 -4.84 -3.12 22.59
N SER A 50 -5.28 -4.10 23.40
CA SER A 50 -4.40 -4.73 24.39
C SER A 50 -3.29 -5.53 23.72
N THR A 51 -2.06 -5.29 24.15
CA THR A 51 -0.88 -6.04 23.72
C THR A 51 -0.38 -7.02 24.79
N GLU A 52 -1.20 -7.27 25.80
CA GLU A 52 -0.87 -8.24 26.85
C GLU A 52 -0.73 -9.64 26.25
N GLY A 53 0.32 -10.34 26.62
CA GLY A 53 0.65 -11.67 26.07
C GLY A 53 1.29 -11.63 24.67
N LEU A 54 1.38 -10.48 23.98
CA LEU A 54 2.06 -10.38 22.69
C LEU A 54 3.56 -10.19 22.85
N SER A 55 4.34 -10.89 22.04
CA SER A 55 5.80 -10.79 22.01
C SER A 55 6.28 -9.43 21.49
N THR A 56 5.54 -8.82 20.55
CA THR A 56 5.80 -7.48 20.01
C THR A 56 4.64 -6.56 20.41
N ARG A 57 4.98 -5.40 20.98
CA ARG A 57 4.02 -4.42 21.53
C ARG A 57 4.17 -3.04 20.90
N ILE A 58 4.90 -2.96 19.79
CA ILE A 58 5.22 -1.73 19.07
C ILE A 58 4.83 -1.84 17.62
N ALA A 59 4.44 -0.71 17.05
CA ALA A 59 4.10 -0.57 15.64
C ALA A 59 4.23 0.90 15.20
N GLY A 60 4.16 1.14 13.90
CA GLY A 60 3.95 2.46 13.34
C GLY A 60 2.47 2.65 12.99
N THR A 61 1.60 2.85 13.98
CA THR A 61 0.17 3.06 13.75
C THR A 61 -0.14 4.50 13.34
N VAL A 62 -1.17 4.67 12.52
CA VAL A 62 -1.68 5.97 12.10
C VAL A 62 -2.91 6.31 12.95
N ASP A 63 -2.66 6.85 14.16
CA ASP A 63 -3.71 7.08 15.17
C ASP A 63 -4.38 8.46 15.05
N PHE A 64 -3.97 9.28 14.09
CA PHE A 64 -4.48 10.64 13.87
C PHE A 64 -5.54 10.73 12.76
N MET A 65 -5.88 9.60 12.11
CA MET A 65 -7.00 9.56 11.17
C MET A 65 -8.31 9.41 11.93
N ASP A 66 -9.28 10.25 11.57
CA ASP A 66 -10.63 10.18 12.13
C ASP A 66 -11.42 9.08 11.41
N VAL A 67 -11.74 8.01 12.14
CA VAL A 67 -12.51 6.88 11.64
C VAL A 67 -13.60 6.51 12.67
N GLU A 68 -14.79 6.17 12.20
CA GLU A 68 -15.89 5.77 13.09
C GLU A 68 -15.60 4.50 13.88
N GLU A 69 -14.90 3.57 13.25
CA GLU A 69 -14.52 2.28 13.80
C GLU A 69 -13.06 1.99 13.50
N ILE A 70 -12.29 1.64 14.51
CA ILE A 70 -10.89 1.24 14.32
C ILE A 70 -10.87 -0.18 13.76
N SER A 71 -10.78 -0.26 12.43
CA SER A 71 -10.62 -1.51 11.68
C SER A 71 -9.65 -1.30 10.52
N ALA A 72 -8.99 -2.38 10.09
CA ALA A 72 -8.03 -2.29 8.99
C ALA A 72 -8.63 -1.71 7.69
N PRO A 73 -9.85 -2.08 7.26
CA PRO A 73 -10.46 -1.49 6.08
C PRO A 73 -10.79 0.00 6.20
N GLU A 74 -11.32 0.43 7.36
CA GLU A 74 -11.68 1.84 7.55
C GLU A 74 -10.44 2.74 7.65
N ILE A 75 -9.40 2.30 8.36
CA ILE A 75 -8.11 3.01 8.41
C ILE A 75 -7.47 3.05 7.02
N SER A 76 -7.47 1.91 6.29
CA SER A 76 -6.94 1.86 4.92
C SER A 76 -7.68 2.79 3.98
N PHE A 77 -9.02 2.87 4.07
CA PHE A 77 -9.81 3.79 3.26
C PHE A 77 -9.51 5.24 3.61
N ALA A 78 -9.51 5.61 4.89
CA ALA A 78 -9.24 6.97 5.32
C ALA A 78 -7.86 7.48 4.88
N MET A 79 -6.83 6.62 5.00
CA MET A 79 -5.49 6.96 4.50
C MET A 79 -5.45 7.05 2.97
N ALA A 80 -6.08 6.11 2.25
CA ALA A 80 -6.14 6.12 0.79
C ALA A 80 -6.87 7.34 0.26
N ASP A 81 -7.94 7.75 0.91
CA ASP A 81 -8.70 8.95 0.60
C ASP A 81 -7.84 10.21 0.74
N ALA A 82 -7.18 10.36 1.89
CA ALA A 82 -6.30 11.50 2.16
C ALA A 82 -5.13 11.61 1.16
N THR A 83 -4.50 10.47 0.83
CA THR A 83 -3.38 10.47 -0.14
C THR A 83 -3.84 10.72 -1.57
N THR A 84 -5.04 10.26 -1.94
CA THR A 84 -5.63 10.53 -3.25
C THR A 84 -5.96 12.00 -3.40
N GLU A 85 -6.59 12.60 -2.38
CA GLU A 85 -6.91 14.02 -2.36
C GLU A 85 -5.64 14.89 -2.54
N GLU A 86 -4.58 14.59 -1.78
CA GLU A 86 -3.29 15.30 -1.88
C GLU A 86 -2.67 15.14 -3.28
N ALA A 87 -2.65 13.93 -3.83
CA ALA A 87 -2.06 13.65 -5.14
C ALA A 87 -2.81 14.38 -6.26
N LEU A 88 -4.15 14.37 -6.23
CA LEU A 88 -4.99 15.06 -7.20
C LEU A 88 -4.79 16.58 -7.13
N ALA A 89 -4.78 17.15 -5.92
CA ALA A 89 -4.53 18.57 -5.70
C ALA A 89 -3.16 18.99 -6.23
N MET A 90 -2.11 18.20 -5.94
CA MET A 90 -0.74 18.47 -6.43
C MET A 90 -0.66 18.38 -7.96
N ALA A 91 -1.37 17.43 -8.58
CA ALA A 91 -1.43 17.28 -10.03
C ALA A 91 -2.29 18.38 -10.71
N GLY A 92 -3.04 19.17 -9.95
CA GLY A 92 -3.93 20.20 -10.50
C GLY A 92 -5.21 19.64 -11.12
N PHE A 93 -5.66 18.44 -10.69
CA PHE A 93 -6.99 17.94 -10.98
C PHE A 93 -8.00 18.56 -10.00
N GLY A 94 -9.08 19.13 -10.54
CA GLY A 94 -10.14 19.77 -9.78
C GLY A 94 -11.29 18.82 -9.43
N SER A 95 -12.48 19.39 -9.25
CA SER A 95 -13.72 18.69 -8.90
C SER A 95 -14.43 17.99 -10.08
N GLU A 96 -13.84 17.99 -11.27
CA GLU A 96 -14.45 17.43 -12.47
C GLU A 96 -14.25 15.88 -12.61
N GLY A 97 -13.77 15.25 -11.56
CA GLY A 97 -13.39 13.84 -11.57
C GLY A 97 -12.01 13.57 -12.16
N PHE A 98 -11.51 12.35 -11.94
CA PHE A 98 -10.20 11.95 -12.48
C PHE A 98 -10.34 11.28 -13.85
N PRO A 99 -9.63 11.76 -14.91
CA PRO A 99 -9.87 11.33 -16.28
C PRO A 99 -9.20 9.98 -16.64
N GLY A 100 -8.98 9.11 -15.69
CA GLY A 100 -8.35 7.82 -15.89
C GLY A 100 -8.80 6.75 -14.92
N PRO A 101 -8.33 5.49 -15.09
CA PRO A 101 -8.65 4.38 -14.20
C PRO A 101 -7.90 4.47 -12.87
N LEU A 102 -8.48 3.79 -11.85
CA LEU A 102 -7.87 3.55 -10.55
C LEU A 102 -7.28 2.15 -10.48
N PHE A 103 -5.99 2.07 -10.11
CA PHE A 103 -5.28 0.85 -9.72
C PHE A 103 -5.00 0.90 -8.22
N PHE A 104 -5.63 0.03 -7.45
CA PHE A 104 -5.58 0.05 -6.01
C PHE A 104 -4.92 -1.21 -5.45
N ALA A 105 -3.84 -1.04 -4.72
CA ALA A 105 -3.20 -2.10 -3.97
C ALA A 105 -3.76 -2.16 -2.55
N ALA A 106 -4.45 -3.26 -2.22
CA ALA A 106 -5.06 -3.49 -0.92
C ALA A 106 -4.38 -4.63 -0.17
N PRO A 107 -4.35 -4.56 1.19
CA PRO A 107 -4.01 -5.73 1.97
C PRO A 107 -5.09 -6.81 1.81
N PRO A 108 -4.78 -8.08 2.13
CA PRO A 108 -5.81 -9.10 2.26
C PRO A 108 -6.84 -8.66 3.31
N VAL A 109 -8.09 -8.63 2.91
CA VAL A 109 -9.20 -8.23 3.81
C VAL A 109 -9.77 -9.46 4.48
N GLU A 110 -10.06 -9.37 5.77
CA GLU A 110 -10.67 -10.42 6.56
C GLU A 110 -11.49 -9.85 7.71
N LEU A 111 -12.36 -10.67 8.26
CA LEU A 111 -13.08 -10.32 9.47
C LEU A 111 -12.11 -10.33 10.66
N GLU A 112 -11.92 -9.20 11.29
CA GLU A 112 -11.17 -9.05 12.53
C GLU A 112 -11.94 -9.72 13.70
N TRP A 113 -11.26 -10.00 14.79
CA TRP A 113 -11.85 -10.67 15.95
C TRP A 113 -13.09 -9.96 16.50
N GLN A 114 -13.10 -8.65 16.53
CA GLN A 114 -14.28 -7.87 16.93
C GLN A 114 -15.52 -8.25 16.11
N HIS A 115 -15.41 -8.34 14.79
CA HIS A 115 -16.51 -8.75 13.91
C HIS A 115 -16.90 -10.21 14.11
N ARG A 116 -15.92 -11.09 14.34
CA ARG A 116 -16.17 -12.52 14.62
C ARG A 116 -16.87 -12.72 15.96
N PHE A 117 -16.49 -11.96 16.99
CA PHE A 117 -17.18 -11.98 18.29
C PHE A 117 -18.61 -11.46 18.16
N GLU A 118 -18.82 -10.39 17.39
CA GLU A 118 -20.16 -9.89 17.12
C GLU A 118 -21.05 -10.96 16.47
N LEU A 119 -20.54 -11.69 15.46
CA LEU A 119 -21.24 -12.81 14.85
C LEU A 119 -21.49 -13.94 15.85
N ALA A 120 -20.54 -14.23 16.73
CA ALA A 120 -20.66 -15.32 17.69
C ALA A 120 -21.62 -15.02 18.84
N THR A 121 -21.78 -13.75 19.25
CA THR A 121 -22.55 -13.37 20.44
C THR A 121 -24.04 -13.17 20.18
N ARG A 122 -24.48 -12.98 18.94
CA ARG A 122 -25.87 -12.58 18.62
C ARG A 122 -26.78 -13.70 18.12
N SER A 123 -26.40 -14.97 18.24
CA SER A 123 -27.31 -16.07 17.92
C SER A 123 -28.21 -16.38 19.15
N GLU A 124 -29.53 -16.26 18.98
CA GLU A 124 -30.51 -16.50 20.03
C GLU A 124 -30.82 -18.00 20.21
N ASN A 125 -30.41 -18.87 19.30
CA ASN A 125 -30.82 -20.28 19.24
C ASN A 125 -29.95 -21.25 20.03
N GLY A 126 -29.01 -20.78 20.84
CA GLY A 126 -28.20 -21.64 21.72
C GLY A 126 -27.17 -22.52 21.02
N GLU A 127 -26.99 -22.38 19.69
CA GLU A 127 -25.95 -23.06 18.93
C GLU A 127 -24.56 -22.58 19.35
N MET A 128 -23.54 -23.42 19.22
CA MET A 128 -22.17 -23.13 19.61
C MET A 128 -21.19 -23.22 18.43
N GLY A 129 -20.11 -22.44 18.49
CA GLY A 129 -19.04 -22.55 17.54
C GLY A 129 -19.39 -22.04 16.14
N TYR A 130 -18.95 -22.74 15.10
CA TYR A 130 -19.08 -22.34 13.71
C TYR A 130 -20.53 -22.26 13.22
N ASP A 131 -21.36 -23.23 13.64
CA ASP A 131 -22.79 -23.27 13.28
C ASP A 131 -23.53 -22.04 13.79
N ARG A 132 -23.21 -21.58 14.99
CA ARG A 132 -23.73 -20.33 15.55
C ARG A 132 -23.38 -19.12 14.71
N MET A 133 -22.13 -19.04 14.24
CA MET A 133 -21.70 -17.95 13.36
C MET A 133 -22.45 -17.99 12.01
N LEU A 134 -22.64 -19.17 11.44
CA LEU A 134 -23.41 -19.33 10.20
C LEU A 134 -24.87 -18.94 10.37
N THR A 135 -25.51 -19.36 11.47
CA THR A 135 -26.90 -18.99 11.78
C THR A 135 -27.03 -17.48 11.95
N SER A 136 -26.16 -16.86 12.76
CA SER A 136 -26.14 -15.41 12.92
C SER A 136 -25.92 -14.65 11.58
N ALA A 137 -25.06 -15.17 10.72
CA ALA A 137 -24.82 -14.56 9.40
C ALA A 137 -26.02 -14.69 8.45
N ARG A 138 -26.82 -15.78 8.56
CA ARG A 138 -28.04 -15.99 7.74
C ARG A 138 -29.21 -15.15 8.21
N GLU A 139 -29.39 -15.04 9.53
CA GLU A 139 -30.54 -14.35 10.14
C GLU A 139 -30.42 -12.83 10.06
N GLN A 140 -29.21 -12.32 10.05
CA GLN A 140 -28.97 -10.89 10.05
C GLN A 140 -28.25 -10.48 8.76
N LYS A 141 -28.95 -9.76 7.89
CA LYS A 141 -28.33 -9.14 6.70
C LYS A 141 -27.29 -8.12 7.18
N ARG A 142 -26.00 -8.50 7.10
CA ARG A 142 -24.89 -7.67 7.56
C ARG A 142 -24.17 -7.06 6.37
N GLU A 143 -24.82 -6.11 5.73
CA GLU A 143 -24.27 -5.41 4.56
C GLU A 143 -22.92 -4.76 4.86
N LYS A 144 -22.77 -4.16 6.05
CA LYS A 144 -21.50 -3.56 6.49
C LYS A 144 -20.38 -4.61 6.56
N MET A 145 -20.62 -5.77 7.18
CA MET A 145 -19.62 -6.85 7.26
C MET A 145 -19.30 -7.43 5.88
N HIS A 146 -20.31 -7.59 5.02
CA HIS A 146 -20.09 -8.05 3.67
C HIS A 146 -19.17 -7.09 2.89
N SER A 147 -19.42 -5.78 2.98
CA SER A 147 -18.58 -4.78 2.31
C SER A 147 -17.15 -4.76 2.84
N ILE A 148 -16.95 -4.93 4.17
CA ILE A 148 -15.63 -4.91 4.80
C ILE A 148 -14.71 -6.02 4.26
N ILE A 149 -15.26 -7.23 3.98
CA ILE A 149 -14.46 -8.39 3.58
C ILE A 149 -14.15 -8.47 2.08
N GLN A 150 -14.66 -7.54 1.28
CA GLN A 150 -14.41 -7.54 -0.16
C GLN A 150 -13.15 -6.76 -0.51
N LEU A 151 -12.23 -7.39 -1.22
CA LEU A 151 -10.97 -6.75 -1.66
C LEU A 151 -11.20 -5.47 -2.48
N GLY A 152 -12.32 -5.39 -3.21
CA GLY A 152 -12.67 -4.27 -4.07
C GLY A 152 -13.29 -3.07 -3.37
N THR A 153 -13.79 -3.20 -2.14
CA THR A 153 -14.63 -2.16 -1.52
C THR A 153 -13.96 -0.80 -1.43
N ILE A 154 -12.70 -0.76 -0.99
CA ILE A 154 -11.96 0.52 -0.88
C ILE A 154 -11.79 1.16 -2.25
N ALA A 155 -11.41 0.37 -3.26
CA ALA A 155 -11.24 0.87 -4.63
C ALA A 155 -12.55 1.41 -5.21
N PHE A 156 -13.67 0.72 -4.99
CA PHE A 156 -14.98 1.21 -5.44
C PHE A 156 -15.38 2.52 -4.76
N LYS A 157 -15.22 2.63 -3.44
CA LYS A 157 -15.48 3.87 -2.70
C LYS A 157 -14.62 5.04 -3.22
N LEU A 158 -13.33 4.80 -3.48
CA LEU A 158 -12.45 5.83 -4.05
C LEU A 158 -12.84 6.18 -5.48
N ALA A 159 -13.12 5.18 -6.31
CA ALA A 159 -13.53 5.40 -7.70
C ALA A 159 -14.83 6.21 -7.81
N GLU A 160 -15.79 5.93 -6.93
CA GLU A 160 -17.05 6.69 -6.85
C GLU A 160 -16.79 8.14 -6.38
N LYS A 161 -16.00 8.31 -5.31
CA LYS A 161 -15.71 9.64 -4.76
C LYS A 161 -14.95 10.55 -5.73
N TYR A 162 -13.99 9.99 -6.45
CA TYR A 162 -13.12 10.74 -7.37
C TYR A 162 -13.52 10.59 -8.85
N GLU A 163 -14.68 9.98 -9.10
CA GLU A 163 -15.27 9.82 -10.43
C GLU A 163 -14.26 9.28 -11.46
N THR A 164 -13.47 8.24 -11.07
CA THR A 164 -12.46 7.65 -11.95
C THR A 164 -13.12 6.92 -13.13
N GLN A 165 -12.41 6.78 -14.25
CA GLN A 165 -12.95 6.17 -15.44
C GLN A 165 -12.85 4.63 -15.41
N GLY A 166 -13.91 3.97 -15.85
CA GLY A 166 -13.99 2.52 -15.90
C GLY A 166 -14.15 1.86 -14.54
N LEU A 167 -13.99 0.54 -14.48
CA LEU A 167 -14.01 -0.19 -13.22
C LEU A 167 -12.65 -0.12 -12.55
N PRO A 168 -12.59 0.17 -11.24
CA PRO A 168 -11.35 0.16 -10.51
C PRO A 168 -10.75 -1.25 -10.42
N ILE A 169 -9.44 -1.34 -10.48
CA ILE A 169 -8.72 -2.61 -10.35
C ILE A 169 -8.13 -2.69 -8.95
N SER A 170 -8.67 -3.61 -8.12
CA SER A 170 -8.06 -3.99 -6.85
C SER A 170 -7.14 -5.18 -7.02
N LEU A 171 -5.94 -5.08 -6.47
CA LEU A 171 -4.95 -6.15 -6.55
C LEU A 171 -4.22 -6.36 -5.22
N SER A 172 -3.70 -7.58 -5.04
CA SER A 172 -2.84 -7.92 -3.92
C SER A 172 -1.76 -8.90 -4.39
N THR A 173 -0.51 -8.44 -4.39
CA THR A 173 0.69 -9.23 -4.64
C THR A 173 1.61 -9.18 -3.43
N ALA A 174 1.01 -9.29 -2.24
CA ALA A 174 1.67 -9.17 -0.95
C ALA A 174 2.49 -7.87 -0.87
N CYS A 175 3.76 -7.98 -0.51
CA CYS A 175 4.61 -6.81 -0.31
C CYS A 175 4.91 -6.00 -1.58
N ALA A 176 4.71 -6.55 -2.77
CA ALA A 176 4.93 -5.86 -4.05
C ALA A 176 3.68 -5.13 -4.57
N SER A 177 2.53 -5.22 -3.88
CA SER A 177 1.25 -4.74 -4.36
C SER A 177 1.28 -3.29 -4.85
N GLY A 178 1.91 -2.39 -4.11
CA GLY A 178 2.03 -0.99 -4.52
C GLY A 178 2.83 -0.80 -5.81
N ALA A 179 3.94 -1.54 -5.98
CA ALA A 179 4.72 -1.51 -7.21
C ALA A 179 3.94 -2.14 -8.39
N THR A 180 3.19 -3.21 -8.14
CA THR A 180 2.32 -3.84 -9.15
C THR A 180 1.19 -2.89 -9.58
N ALA A 181 0.58 -2.13 -8.66
CA ALA A 181 -0.43 -1.13 -9.02
C ALA A 181 0.17 -0.03 -9.93
N LEU A 182 1.38 0.45 -9.62
CA LEU A 182 2.10 1.38 -10.48
C LEU A 182 2.39 0.79 -11.86
N GLN A 183 2.88 -0.46 -11.91
CA GLN A 183 3.15 -1.13 -13.19
C GLN A 183 1.89 -1.26 -14.03
N GLN A 184 0.75 -1.61 -13.45
CA GLN A 184 -0.51 -1.68 -14.20
C GLN A 184 -0.92 -0.34 -14.79
N GLY A 185 -0.80 0.76 -14.02
CA GLY A 185 -1.05 2.11 -14.51
C GLY A 185 -0.10 2.51 -15.64
N ILE A 186 1.20 2.23 -15.50
CA ILE A 186 2.21 2.48 -16.53
C ILE A 186 1.87 1.72 -17.81
N GLU A 187 1.57 0.44 -17.70
CA GLU A 187 1.26 -0.40 -18.86
C GLU A 187 -0.05 0.00 -19.55
N ALA A 188 -1.08 0.44 -18.80
CA ALA A 188 -2.31 0.96 -19.39
C ALA A 188 -2.05 2.19 -20.26
N ILE A 189 -1.22 3.14 -19.77
CA ILE A 189 -0.84 4.33 -20.55
C ILE A 189 0.02 3.94 -21.75
N ARG A 190 1.00 3.04 -21.58
CA ARG A 190 1.88 2.58 -22.67
C ARG A 190 1.15 1.86 -23.79
N ARG A 191 0.05 1.14 -23.46
CA ARG A 191 -0.83 0.49 -24.46
C ARG A 191 -1.82 1.47 -25.11
N GLY A 192 -1.84 2.73 -24.67
CA GLY A 192 -2.77 3.73 -25.20
C GLY A 192 -4.24 3.52 -24.75
N GLU A 193 -4.46 2.81 -23.67
CA GLU A 193 -5.80 2.60 -23.08
C GLU A 193 -6.30 3.84 -22.35
N THR A 194 -5.37 4.66 -21.84
CA THR A 194 -5.62 5.90 -21.13
C THR A 194 -4.41 6.82 -21.22
N ASP A 195 -4.61 8.12 -20.99
CA ASP A 195 -3.53 9.11 -20.88
C ASP A 195 -3.14 9.43 -19.44
N ALA A 196 -3.95 9.01 -18.47
CA ALA A 196 -3.71 9.22 -17.06
C ALA A 196 -4.13 8.00 -16.24
N ALA A 197 -3.45 7.72 -15.12
CA ALA A 197 -3.78 6.65 -14.19
C ALA A 197 -3.57 7.09 -12.73
N LEU A 198 -4.53 6.77 -11.87
CA LEU A 198 -4.43 6.94 -10.42
C LEU A 198 -3.97 5.61 -9.81
N CYS A 199 -2.79 5.60 -9.21
CA CYS A 199 -2.22 4.42 -8.56
C CYS A 199 -2.14 4.66 -7.06
N VAL A 200 -2.86 3.87 -6.28
CA VAL A 200 -2.97 4.00 -4.82
C VAL A 200 -2.62 2.69 -4.15
N ALA A 201 -1.89 2.77 -3.04
CA ALA A 201 -1.63 1.65 -2.15
C ALA A 201 -1.91 2.06 -0.72
N SER A 202 -2.65 1.26 0.04
CA SER A 202 -2.97 1.55 1.45
C SER A 202 -3.04 0.28 2.26
N ASP A 203 -2.51 0.34 3.49
CA ASP A 203 -2.56 -0.78 4.44
C ASP A 203 -2.68 -0.24 5.88
N GLY A 204 -3.83 -0.45 6.51
CA GLY A 204 -4.15 -0.11 7.90
C GLY A 204 -4.22 -1.34 8.82
N SER A 205 -3.56 -2.45 8.49
CA SER A 205 -3.75 -3.75 9.15
C SER A 205 -2.83 -4.01 10.35
N VAL A 206 -2.48 -2.98 11.14
CA VAL A 206 -1.87 -3.21 12.46
C VAL A 206 -2.96 -3.63 13.44
N THR A 207 -3.25 -4.93 13.46
CA THR A 207 -4.23 -5.59 14.30
C THR A 207 -3.57 -6.62 15.22
N ALA A 208 -4.26 -7.06 16.27
CA ALA A 208 -3.77 -8.13 17.15
C ALA A 208 -3.54 -9.43 16.36
N GLU A 209 -4.44 -9.77 15.45
CA GLU A 209 -4.31 -10.93 14.56
C GLU A 209 -3.09 -10.84 13.66
N GLY A 210 -2.83 -9.66 13.08
CA GLY A 210 -1.65 -9.40 12.26
C GLY A 210 -0.36 -9.62 13.05
N LEU A 211 -0.27 -9.08 14.27
CA LEU A 211 0.87 -9.28 15.16
C LEU A 211 1.08 -10.76 15.52
N ILE A 212 -0.01 -11.49 15.84
CA ILE A 212 0.07 -12.92 16.16
C ILE A 212 0.59 -13.71 14.95
N ARG A 213 0.05 -13.49 13.76
CA ARG A 213 0.47 -14.20 12.54
C ARG A 213 1.93 -13.99 12.20
N PHE A 214 2.39 -12.74 12.22
CA PHE A 214 3.79 -12.44 11.95
C PHE A 214 4.72 -12.90 13.08
N SER A 215 4.23 -12.98 14.32
CA SER A 215 4.98 -13.58 15.44
C SER A 215 5.16 -15.09 15.23
N LEU A 216 4.12 -15.81 14.77
CA LEU A 216 4.21 -17.23 14.43
C LEU A 216 5.19 -17.51 13.27
N LEU A 217 5.41 -16.54 12.40
CA LEU A 217 6.43 -16.60 11.35
C LEU A 217 7.82 -16.19 11.83
N SER A 218 7.98 -15.83 13.12
CA SER A 218 9.23 -15.29 13.70
C SER A 218 9.78 -14.11 12.90
N ALA A 219 8.90 -13.25 12.37
CA ALA A 219 9.26 -12.17 11.47
C ALA A 219 9.37 -10.80 12.16
N LEU A 220 8.67 -10.63 13.32
CA LEU A 220 8.65 -9.37 14.05
C LEU A 220 9.82 -9.23 15.02
N THR A 221 10.28 -7.98 15.21
CA THR A 221 11.21 -7.68 16.30
C THR A 221 10.52 -7.79 17.65
N THR A 222 11.19 -8.44 18.61
CA THR A 222 10.75 -8.55 20.00
C THR A 222 11.71 -7.86 20.97
N ALA A 223 12.86 -7.43 20.46
CA ALA A 223 13.98 -6.92 21.27
C ALA A 223 13.87 -5.42 21.64
N SER A 224 12.91 -4.69 21.07
CA SER A 224 12.87 -3.23 21.16
C SER A 224 11.54 -2.67 21.70
N ASN A 225 10.77 -3.47 22.43
CA ASN A 225 9.49 -3.02 23.01
C ASN A 225 9.61 -1.80 23.95
N ASP A 226 10.76 -1.63 24.59
CA ASP A 226 11.03 -0.52 25.54
C ASP A 226 11.79 0.65 24.89
N ALA A 227 12.23 0.50 23.62
CA ALA A 227 12.88 1.54 22.84
C ALA A 227 12.37 1.48 21.38
N PRO A 228 11.06 1.78 21.15
CA PRO A 228 10.41 1.58 19.85
C PRO A 228 11.11 2.37 18.72
N GLU A 229 11.61 3.56 19.02
CA GLU A 229 12.32 4.42 18.05
C GLU A 229 13.60 3.79 17.48
N LYS A 230 14.15 2.77 18.16
CA LYS A 230 15.35 2.03 17.74
C LYS A 230 15.04 0.68 17.09
N ALA A 231 13.77 0.33 16.93
CA ALA A 231 13.35 -1.00 16.52
C ALA A 231 13.63 -1.28 15.04
N SER A 232 13.37 -0.32 14.16
CA SER A 232 13.58 -0.46 12.71
C SER A 232 15.02 -0.11 12.34
N ARG A 233 15.84 -1.14 12.12
CA ARG A 233 17.26 -1.01 11.79
C ARG A 233 17.69 -2.03 10.73
N PRO A 234 17.18 -1.88 9.49
CA PRO A 234 17.24 -2.92 8.45
C PRO A 234 18.67 -3.31 8.02
N PHE A 235 19.65 -2.42 8.17
CA PHE A 235 21.04 -2.67 7.78
C PHE A 235 21.96 -3.04 8.95
N SER A 236 21.41 -3.04 10.17
CA SER A 236 22.21 -3.36 11.37
C SER A 236 22.49 -4.87 11.47
N LYS A 237 23.68 -5.22 11.96
CA LYS A 237 24.09 -6.61 12.20
C LYS A 237 23.19 -7.28 13.26
N ASP A 238 22.73 -6.51 14.25
CA ASP A 238 21.90 -6.95 15.37
C ASP A 238 20.39 -6.72 15.14
N ARG A 239 19.95 -6.57 13.88
CA ARG A 239 18.53 -6.51 13.56
C ARG A 239 17.81 -7.79 13.99
N SER A 240 16.61 -7.66 14.52
CA SER A 240 15.86 -8.78 15.14
C SER A 240 14.49 -9.03 14.53
N GLY A 241 14.18 -8.42 13.41
CA GLY A 241 12.88 -8.53 12.74
C GLY A 241 12.38 -7.19 12.21
N PHE A 242 11.21 -7.19 11.59
CA PHE A 242 10.58 -5.95 11.15
C PHE A 242 9.56 -5.43 12.18
N VAL A 243 9.12 -4.20 12.01
CA VAL A 243 8.04 -3.58 12.77
C VAL A 243 6.86 -3.38 11.83
N MET A 244 5.66 -3.84 12.22
CA MET A 244 4.44 -3.55 11.46
C MET A 244 4.16 -2.05 11.47
N SER A 245 3.72 -1.53 10.34
CA SER A 245 3.37 -0.13 10.21
C SER A 245 2.23 0.03 9.22
N GLU A 246 1.45 1.09 9.41
CA GLU A 246 0.37 1.51 8.53
C GLU A 246 0.84 2.62 7.62
N GLY A 247 0.18 2.77 6.50
CA GLY A 247 0.45 3.85 5.58
C GLY A 247 -0.29 3.73 4.27
N SER A 248 -0.31 4.81 3.55
CA SER A 248 -0.84 4.92 2.20
C SER A 248 0.01 5.84 1.35
N ALA A 249 0.01 5.58 0.06
CA ALA A 249 0.58 6.47 -0.94
C ALA A 249 -0.26 6.45 -2.21
N ALA A 250 -0.34 7.60 -2.87
CA ALA A 250 -0.97 7.77 -4.17
C ALA A 250 -0.02 8.45 -5.14
N LEU A 251 -0.02 8.00 -6.40
CA LEU A 251 0.68 8.64 -7.50
C LEU A 251 -0.28 8.88 -8.67
N ILE A 252 -0.20 10.06 -9.24
CA ILE A 252 -0.82 10.39 -10.52
C ILE A 252 0.22 10.19 -11.62
N LEU A 253 -0.07 9.26 -12.51
CA LEU A 253 0.72 8.97 -13.70
C LEU A 253 0.04 9.56 -14.92
N GLU A 254 0.83 10.15 -15.81
CA GLU A 254 0.33 10.66 -17.09
C GLU A 254 1.31 10.36 -18.23
N SER A 255 0.78 10.30 -19.46
CA SER A 255 1.66 10.43 -20.62
C SER A 255 2.27 11.83 -20.62
N LEU A 256 3.55 11.95 -20.99
CA LEU A 256 4.24 13.27 -21.07
C LEU A 256 3.50 14.23 -22.00
N GLU A 257 2.88 13.72 -23.07
CA GLU A 257 2.09 14.51 -24.01
C GLU A 257 0.85 15.10 -23.32
N HIS A 258 0.07 14.30 -22.60
CA HIS A 258 -1.10 14.74 -21.84
C HIS A 258 -0.71 15.78 -20.77
N ALA A 259 0.28 15.47 -19.95
CA ALA A 259 0.77 16.37 -18.90
C ALA A 259 1.23 17.72 -19.49
N THR A 260 1.97 17.71 -20.62
CA THR A 260 2.44 18.92 -21.28
C THR A 260 1.28 19.75 -21.83
N ASN A 261 0.30 19.11 -22.48
CA ASN A 261 -0.82 19.79 -23.12
C ASN A 261 -1.72 20.51 -22.10
N ARG A 262 -1.86 19.98 -20.88
CA ARG A 262 -2.62 20.64 -19.81
C ARG A 262 -1.74 21.53 -18.91
N GLY A 263 -0.45 21.66 -19.17
CA GLY A 263 0.47 22.50 -18.38
C GLY A 263 0.80 21.94 -17.00
N ALA A 264 0.72 20.63 -16.80
CA ALA A 264 1.03 20.02 -15.52
C ALA A 264 2.51 20.12 -15.15
N LYS A 265 2.78 20.27 -13.85
CA LYS A 265 4.16 20.17 -13.33
C LYS A 265 4.60 18.71 -13.32
N VAL A 266 5.63 18.39 -14.08
CA VAL A 266 6.27 17.08 -14.04
C VAL A 266 7.19 16.99 -12.82
N LEU A 267 6.93 16.02 -11.94
CA LEU A 267 7.71 15.76 -10.74
C LEU A 267 8.83 14.78 -10.98
N GLY A 268 8.63 13.84 -11.90
CA GLY A 268 9.61 12.82 -12.27
C GLY A 268 9.16 12.02 -13.49
N VAL A 269 10.08 11.26 -14.05
CA VAL A 269 9.85 10.38 -15.20
C VAL A 269 10.05 8.92 -14.77
N ILE A 270 9.10 8.04 -15.05
CA ILE A 270 9.25 6.61 -14.85
C ILE A 270 9.79 6.01 -16.15
N ARG A 271 11.04 5.60 -16.14
CA ARG A 271 11.73 5.09 -17.32
C ARG A 271 11.51 3.61 -17.57
N GLY A 272 11.49 2.79 -16.50
CA GLY A 272 11.35 1.36 -16.65
C GLY A 272 10.77 0.69 -15.41
N VAL A 273 10.18 -0.48 -15.63
CA VAL A 273 9.61 -1.33 -14.59
C VAL A 273 10.05 -2.77 -14.79
N GLY A 274 10.13 -3.53 -13.68
CA GLY A 274 10.44 -4.95 -13.73
C GLY A 274 9.87 -5.67 -12.53
N GLU A 275 9.27 -6.82 -12.76
CA GLU A 275 8.66 -7.66 -11.73
C GLU A 275 9.04 -9.13 -11.96
N LYS A 276 9.23 -9.86 -10.87
CA LYS A 276 9.49 -11.30 -10.90
C LYS A 276 8.97 -11.95 -9.63
N ALA A 277 8.22 -13.03 -9.79
CA ALA A 277 7.80 -13.86 -8.67
C ALA A 277 9.00 -14.64 -8.10
N ASP A 278 9.12 -14.63 -6.76
CA ASP A 278 10.06 -15.47 -6.02
C ASP A 278 9.28 -16.63 -5.38
N SER A 279 9.39 -17.82 -5.95
CA SER A 279 8.70 -19.02 -5.50
C SER A 279 9.51 -19.88 -4.52
N PHE A 280 10.68 -19.40 -4.08
CA PHE A 280 11.57 -20.18 -3.21
C PHE A 280 10.97 -20.45 -1.83
N HIS A 281 10.45 -19.40 -1.16
CA HIS A 281 9.91 -19.53 0.18
C HIS A 281 8.93 -18.38 0.47
N ARG A 282 7.94 -18.62 1.37
CA ARG A 282 6.91 -17.59 1.72
C ARG A 282 7.46 -16.30 2.30
N THR A 283 8.57 -16.35 3.04
CA THR A 283 9.13 -15.21 3.78
C THR A 283 10.60 -14.92 3.49
N ARG A 284 11.28 -15.79 2.73
CA ARG A 284 12.70 -15.65 2.41
C ARG A 284 12.89 -15.59 0.90
N SER A 285 13.75 -14.71 0.45
CA SER A 285 14.17 -14.67 -0.96
C SER A 285 15.07 -15.86 -1.27
N SER A 286 15.05 -16.22 -2.55
CA SER A 286 16.00 -17.20 -3.11
C SER A 286 17.43 -16.84 -2.73
N PRO A 287 18.23 -17.78 -2.19
CA PRO A 287 19.59 -17.51 -1.73
C PRO A 287 20.53 -16.99 -2.82
N ASP A 288 20.30 -17.39 -4.07
CA ASP A 288 21.05 -16.95 -5.24
C ASP A 288 20.66 -15.54 -5.73
N GLY A 289 19.57 -14.98 -5.20
CA GLY A 289 19.04 -13.66 -5.60
C GLY A 289 18.47 -13.62 -7.02
N ALA A 290 18.37 -14.74 -7.73
CA ALA A 290 17.99 -14.77 -9.14
C ALA A 290 16.67 -14.05 -9.47
N PRO A 291 15.57 -14.14 -8.69
CA PRO A 291 14.35 -13.38 -8.96
C PRO A 291 14.56 -11.87 -8.84
N VAL A 292 15.32 -11.41 -7.84
CA VAL A 292 15.61 -9.98 -7.65
C VAL A 292 16.49 -9.44 -8.76
N ILE A 293 17.54 -10.19 -9.14
CA ILE A 293 18.41 -9.86 -10.27
C ILE A 293 17.60 -9.75 -11.55
N THR A 294 16.70 -10.72 -11.81
CA THR A 294 15.84 -10.69 -13.01
C THR A 294 14.93 -9.46 -13.04
N ALA A 295 14.29 -9.11 -11.90
CA ALA A 295 13.41 -7.94 -11.83
C ALA A 295 14.18 -6.64 -12.06
N ILE A 296 15.38 -6.49 -11.46
CA ILE A 296 16.23 -5.31 -11.65
C ILE A 296 16.72 -5.23 -13.11
N SER A 297 17.21 -6.32 -13.68
CA SER A 297 17.68 -6.36 -15.07
C SER A 297 16.55 -6.01 -16.04
N ALA A 298 15.34 -6.52 -15.82
CA ALA A 298 14.18 -6.18 -16.63
C ALA A 298 13.83 -4.67 -16.54
N ALA A 299 13.91 -4.07 -15.36
CA ALA A 299 13.65 -2.63 -15.20
C ALA A 299 14.72 -1.76 -15.89
N ILE A 300 16.00 -2.14 -15.80
CA ILE A 300 17.12 -1.45 -16.48
C ILE A 300 16.98 -1.56 -18.00
N GLU A 301 16.70 -2.76 -18.51
CA GLU A 301 16.46 -3.00 -19.93
C GLU A 301 15.21 -2.23 -20.43
N ASP A 302 14.15 -2.23 -19.64
CA ASP A 302 12.93 -1.49 -19.97
C ASP A 302 13.15 0.03 -20.00
N ALA A 303 14.02 0.53 -19.12
CA ALA A 303 14.42 1.94 -19.06
C ALA A 303 15.36 2.36 -20.18
N GLY A 304 16.06 1.42 -20.83
CA GLY A 304 17.09 1.71 -21.82
C GLY A 304 18.27 2.49 -21.24
N VAL A 305 18.72 2.13 -20.02
CA VAL A 305 19.85 2.76 -19.36
C VAL A 305 20.93 1.72 -19.04
N ALA A 306 22.16 2.18 -18.89
CA ALA A 306 23.25 1.33 -18.39
C ALA A 306 23.24 1.32 -16.84
N PRO A 307 23.67 0.23 -16.19
CA PRO A 307 23.75 0.16 -14.72
C PRO A 307 24.56 1.32 -14.09
N GLU A 308 25.57 1.81 -14.77
CA GLU A 308 26.45 2.90 -14.35
C GLU A 308 25.75 4.27 -14.31
N GLU A 309 24.61 4.40 -14.99
CA GLU A 309 23.76 5.60 -14.95
C GLU A 309 22.87 5.66 -13.70
N ILE A 310 22.80 4.59 -12.89
CA ILE A 310 22.00 4.56 -11.67
C ILE A 310 22.72 5.30 -10.55
N GLY A 311 22.26 6.50 -10.23
CA GLY A 311 22.87 7.35 -9.20
C GLY A 311 22.44 7.03 -7.75
N TYR A 312 21.30 6.34 -7.54
CA TYR A 312 20.79 6.03 -6.21
C TYR A 312 19.96 4.74 -6.19
N ILE A 313 20.13 3.95 -5.15
CA ILE A 313 19.35 2.72 -4.91
C ILE A 313 18.62 2.83 -3.58
N LYS A 314 17.29 2.77 -3.64
CA LYS A 314 16.44 2.65 -2.46
C LYS A 314 16.07 1.18 -2.27
N ASP A 315 16.89 0.46 -1.49
CA ASP A 315 16.81 -1.00 -1.36
C ASP A 315 15.64 -1.48 -0.49
N ARG A 316 15.50 -0.91 0.73
CA ARG A 316 14.70 -1.57 1.76
C ARG A 316 13.42 -0.83 2.12
N LYS A 317 12.35 -1.62 2.24
CA LYS A 317 11.09 -1.22 2.89
C LYS A 317 10.87 -1.93 4.23
N SER A 318 11.54 -3.06 4.49
CA SER A 318 11.41 -3.85 5.71
C SER A 318 12.75 -4.49 6.10
N THR A 319 12.86 -4.88 7.37
CA THR A 319 14.00 -5.66 7.87
C THR A 319 13.83 -7.11 7.43
N ARG A 320 14.87 -7.72 6.84
CA ARG A 320 14.93 -9.16 6.63
C ARG A 320 15.56 -9.85 7.84
N LEU A 321 14.96 -10.95 8.23
CA LEU A 321 15.61 -11.98 9.02
C LEU A 321 16.42 -12.85 8.06
N ASN A 322 17.71 -12.96 8.30
CA ASN A 322 18.56 -13.95 7.64
C ASN A 322 18.71 -15.14 8.58
#